data_0b62ecd3b574d315b4eb19678fe2b826
#
_entry.id   0b62ecd3b574d315b4eb19678fe2b826
#
_cell.length_a   1.000
_cell.length_b   1.000
_cell.length_c   1.000
_cell.angle_alpha   90.00
_cell.angle_beta   90.00
_cell.angle_gamma   90.00
#
_symmetry.space_group_name_H-M   'P 1'
#
loop_
_entity.id
_entity.type
_entity.pdbx_description
1 polymer ?
#
loop_
_entity_poly.entity_id
_entity_poly.type
_entity_poly.pdbx_seq_one_letter_code
_entity_poly.pdbx_strand_id
1 'polypeptide(L)'
;MLQSTRKFAWHLRALAAVSRGRAFTSNTFRPGTLARHPSGSRQLLASPATLAASRRSMFIQTQDTPNPDSLKFLPGVPVLEKGQTMDFPSVSAAQCSPLAKLLFRVEGVRAVFFGGDFVTISKQEDAEWRIIKPEVFAVIMDFFASGLPVVTDAKPNPDTQFNEDDDETVQMIKELLDTRIRPTVQEDGGDIIFMGFDDGVVKLKMQGSCSSCPSSIVTLKNGVQNMLQFYIPEVVSVEQVTDEADKVAEKEFSRLEKQIRQKDEEPPAENKT
;
A
#
# COMPACT_ATOMS: atom_id res chain seq x y z
N MET A 1 49.88 15.54 22.38
CA MET A 1 50.15 14.28 23.09
C MET A 1 48.98 13.34 22.83
N LEU A 2 49.31 12.32 22.05
CA LEU A 2 48.84 10.91 22.08
C LEU A 2 47.32 10.67 22.00
N GLN A 3 46.81 10.34 20.84
CA GLN A 3 46.66 9.00 20.18
C GLN A 3 45.79 8.00 20.96
N SER A 4 44.68 7.58 20.38
CA SER A 4 44.43 6.16 20.25
C SER A 4 43.28 5.87 19.22
N THR A 5 43.69 5.49 18.06
CA THR A 5 42.90 4.83 17.04
C THR A 5 42.61 3.36 17.45
N ARG A 6 41.37 2.89 17.40
CA ARG A 6 41.05 1.45 17.38
C ARG A 6 40.24 1.08 16.14
N LYS A 7 40.98 0.58 15.14
CA LYS A 7 40.44 -0.18 14.01
C LYS A 7 39.97 -1.55 14.48
N PHE A 8 38.74 -1.93 14.22
CA PHE A 8 38.26 -3.31 14.28
C PHE A 8 38.17 -3.88 12.88
N ALA A 9 39.10 -4.77 12.57
CA ALA A 9 39.09 -5.61 11.39
C ALA A 9 38.28 -6.89 11.66
N TRP A 10 37.32 -7.18 10.83
CA TRP A 10 36.64 -8.48 10.83
C TRP A 10 37.21 -9.38 9.74
N HIS A 11 37.71 -10.52 10.16
CA HIS A 11 38.30 -11.58 9.36
C HIS A 11 37.25 -12.34 8.54
N LEU A 12 37.50 -12.40 7.23
CA LEU A 12 36.95 -13.43 6.35
C LEU A 12 37.57 -14.81 6.72
N ARG A 13 36.73 -15.79 6.98
CA ARG A 13 37.08 -17.21 7.00
C ARG A 13 36.36 -17.93 5.86
N ALA A 14 37.10 -18.22 4.80
CA ALA A 14 36.76 -19.18 3.80
C ALA A 14 36.94 -20.60 4.37
N LEU A 15 35.97 -21.48 4.22
CA LEU A 15 36.09 -22.92 4.44
C LEU A 15 35.82 -23.64 3.12
N ALA A 16 36.92 -24.19 2.58
CA ALA A 16 36.94 -25.15 1.51
C ALA A 16 36.40 -26.50 1.99
N ALA A 17 35.48 -27.12 1.29
CA ALA A 17 35.04 -28.48 1.49
C ALA A 17 35.60 -29.39 0.40
N VAL A 18 36.30 -30.38 0.86
CA VAL A 18 37.04 -31.41 0.18
C VAL A 18 36.12 -32.42 -0.49
N SER A 19 36.41 -32.71 -1.75
CA SER A 19 35.90 -33.83 -2.54
C SER A 19 36.46 -35.15 -2.01
N ARG A 20 35.64 -36.18 -1.79
CA ARG A 20 36.07 -37.59 -1.72
C ARG A 20 35.23 -38.41 -2.68
N GLY A 21 35.94 -38.89 -3.68
CA GLY A 21 35.46 -39.92 -4.58
C GLY A 21 35.39 -41.31 -3.91
N ARG A 22 34.51 -42.16 -4.36
CA ARG A 22 34.57 -43.63 -4.26
C ARG A 22 34.02 -44.25 -5.53
N ALA A 23 34.90 -44.76 -6.25
CA ALA A 23 35.26 -46.11 -6.64
C ALA A 23 34.14 -46.96 -7.25
N PHE A 24 34.41 -47.24 -8.49
CA PHE A 24 33.92 -48.29 -9.39
C PHE A 24 33.88 -49.67 -8.74
N THR A 25 32.80 -50.44 -8.91
CA THR A 25 32.86 -51.90 -8.98
C THR A 25 32.09 -52.39 -10.17
N SER A 26 32.84 -52.94 -11.09
CA SER A 26 32.40 -53.75 -12.21
C SER A 26 31.75 -55.04 -11.73
N ASN A 27 30.60 -55.41 -12.26
CA ASN A 27 30.19 -56.83 -12.20
C ASN A 27 29.67 -57.32 -13.56
N THR A 28 30.19 -58.46 -13.86
CA THR A 28 30.27 -59.24 -15.04
C THR A 28 28.94 -59.67 -15.66
N PHE A 29 28.99 -59.68 -16.95
CA PHE A 29 28.15 -60.28 -17.96
C PHE A 29 27.87 -61.78 -17.75
N ARG A 30 26.62 -62.24 -17.92
CA ARG A 30 26.25 -63.59 -18.30
C ARG A 30 25.10 -63.60 -19.29
N PRO A 31 25.23 -64.28 -20.45
CA PRO A 31 24.16 -64.38 -21.42
C PRO A 31 23.28 -65.60 -21.13
N GLY A 32 21.98 -65.47 -21.31
CA GLY A 32 21.04 -66.56 -21.13
C GLY A 32 19.73 -66.33 -21.84
N THR A 33 19.63 -66.95 -23.02
CA THR A 33 18.47 -67.55 -23.71
C THR A 33 17.23 -66.72 -24.01
N LEU A 34 16.99 -66.69 -25.31
CA LEU A 34 15.76 -66.33 -26.04
C LEU A 34 14.50 -67.00 -25.51
N ALA A 35 13.44 -66.21 -25.28
CA ALA A 35 12.08 -66.69 -25.41
C ALA A 35 11.25 -65.63 -26.17
N ARG A 36 10.61 -66.08 -27.21
CA ARG A 36 9.81 -65.37 -28.20
C ARG A 36 8.38 -65.07 -27.68
N HIS A 37 7.87 -63.87 -28.04
CA HIS A 37 6.49 -63.49 -28.42
C HIS A 37 5.42 -63.29 -27.37
N PRO A 38 4.38 -62.47 -27.69
CA PRO A 38 4.06 -61.66 -28.87
C PRO A 38 3.67 -60.18 -28.60
N SER A 39 3.73 -59.44 -29.68
CA SER A 39 3.18 -58.11 -29.94
C SER A 39 1.81 -57.84 -29.33
N GLY A 40 1.77 -56.80 -28.54
CA GLY A 40 0.58 -56.11 -28.11
C GLY A 40 0.91 -54.65 -27.87
N SER A 41 0.94 -53.89 -28.95
CA SER A 41 1.10 -52.43 -28.90
C SER A 41 -0.14 -51.80 -28.26
N ARG A 42 -0.19 -51.72 -26.93
CA ARG A 42 -1.04 -50.76 -26.24
C ARG A 42 -0.24 -49.47 -26.10
N GLN A 43 -0.42 -48.61 -27.09
CA GLN A 43 -0.17 -47.18 -26.92
C GLN A 43 -1.02 -46.67 -25.75
N LEU A 44 -0.42 -46.60 -24.59
CA LEU A 44 -0.94 -45.78 -23.52
C LEU A 44 -0.87 -44.32 -23.99
N LEU A 45 -1.96 -43.83 -24.54
CA LEU A 45 -2.19 -42.42 -24.69
C LEU A 45 -2.07 -41.80 -23.28
N ALA A 46 -0.89 -41.29 -22.99
CA ALA A 46 -0.71 -40.42 -21.84
C ALA A 46 -1.59 -39.21 -22.08
N SER A 47 -2.75 -39.22 -21.46
CA SER A 47 -3.56 -38.00 -21.32
C SER A 47 -2.66 -36.94 -20.73
N PRO A 48 -2.55 -35.73 -21.33
CA PRO A 48 -1.93 -34.62 -20.67
C PRO A 48 -2.74 -34.37 -19.41
N ALA A 49 -2.20 -34.73 -18.24
CA ALA A 49 -2.69 -34.25 -16.99
C ALA A 49 -2.59 -32.73 -17.05
N THR A 50 -3.69 -32.10 -17.43
CA THR A 50 -3.89 -30.67 -17.26
C THR A 50 -3.68 -30.44 -15.79
N LEU A 51 -2.52 -29.90 -15.45
CA LEU A 51 -2.27 -29.28 -14.15
C LEU A 51 -3.33 -28.17 -14.03
N ALA A 52 -4.48 -28.55 -13.49
CA ALA A 52 -5.45 -27.59 -13.01
C ALA A 52 -4.70 -26.80 -11.93
N ALA A 53 -4.16 -25.65 -12.33
CA ALA A 53 -3.64 -24.69 -11.40
C ALA A 53 -4.76 -24.45 -10.39
N SER A 54 -4.57 -24.94 -9.18
CA SER A 54 -5.48 -24.73 -8.06
C SER A 54 -5.64 -23.21 -7.95
N ARG A 55 -6.72 -22.69 -8.52
CA ARG A 55 -7.12 -21.30 -8.32
C ARG A 55 -7.44 -21.21 -6.83
N ARG A 56 -6.47 -20.77 -6.04
CA ARG A 56 -6.75 -20.38 -4.67
C ARG A 56 -7.82 -19.32 -4.77
N SER A 57 -9.03 -19.63 -4.33
CA SER A 57 -10.10 -18.66 -4.24
C SER A 57 -9.60 -17.57 -3.30
N MET A 58 -9.41 -16.37 -3.84
CA MET A 58 -9.06 -15.20 -3.04
C MET A 58 -10.25 -14.87 -2.17
N PHE A 59 -10.07 -14.86 -0.87
CA PHE A 59 -11.08 -14.44 0.08
C PHE A 59 -10.72 -13.07 0.60
N ILE A 60 -11.46 -12.05 0.18
CA ILE A 60 -11.25 -10.67 0.60
C ILE A 60 -12.07 -10.41 1.85
N GLN A 61 -11.41 -10.01 2.92
CA GLN A 61 -12.06 -9.54 4.15
C GLN A 61 -12.24 -8.03 4.12
N THR A 62 -13.23 -7.53 4.84
CA THR A 62 -13.41 -6.11 5.08
C THR A 62 -13.27 -5.80 6.54
N GLN A 63 -12.70 -4.66 6.86
CA GLN A 63 -12.54 -4.12 8.18
C GLN A 63 -13.05 -2.68 8.19
N ASP A 64 -13.87 -2.35 9.17
CA ASP A 64 -14.35 -0.99 9.36
C ASP A 64 -13.19 -0.09 9.79
N THR A 65 -13.26 1.17 9.40
CA THR A 65 -12.31 2.21 9.79
C THR A 65 -13.01 3.21 10.71
N PRO A 66 -12.27 4.04 11.45
CA PRO A 66 -12.85 5.12 12.25
C PRO A 66 -13.66 6.13 11.42
N ASN A 67 -13.34 6.22 10.13
CA ASN A 67 -14.08 7.02 9.17
C ASN A 67 -15.22 6.21 8.56
N PRO A 68 -16.52 6.56 8.79
CA PRO A 68 -17.66 5.82 8.26
C PRO A 68 -17.74 5.81 6.71
N ASP A 69 -17.11 6.80 6.06
CA ASP A 69 -17.04 6.88 4.60
C ASP A 69 -15.84 6.14 4.02
N SER A 70 -15.05 5.49 4.85
CA SER A 70 -13.93 4.66 4.41
C SER A 70 -14.07 3.21 4.87
N LEU A 71 -13.61 2.27 4.05
CA LEU A 71 -13.63 0.85 4.34
C LEU A 71 -12.33 0.22 3.88
N LYS A 72 -11.76 -0.62 4.73
CA LYS A 72 -10.52 -1.34 4.47
C LYS A 72 -10.82 -2.73 3.92
N PHE A 73 -10.19 -3.10 2.81
CA PHE A 73 -10.28 -4.39 2.13
C PHE A 73 -8.94 -5.11 2.26
N LEU A 74 -8.97 -6.34 2.72
CA LEU A 74 -7.80 -7.21 2.89
C LEU A 74 -7.88 -8.36 1.88
N PRO A 75 -7.15 -8.28 0.77
CA PRO A 75 -7.20 -9.30 -0.29
C PRO A 75 -6.49 -10.60 0.09
N GLY A 76 -5.76 -10.64 1.23
CA GLY A 76 -4.99 -11.80 1.66
C GLY A 76 -3.71 -12.04 0.85
N VAL A 77 -3.34 -11.08 0.00
CA VAL A 77 -2.10 -11.05 -0.77
C VAL A 77 -1.44 -9.67 -0.60
N PRO A 78 -0.12 -9.56 -0.74
CA PRO A 78 0.55 -8.27 -0.69
C PRO A 78 0.04 -7.34 -1.78
N VAL A 79 -0.26 -6.10 -1.43
CA VAL A 79 -0.69 -5.03 -2.34
C VAL A 79 0.52 -4.18 -2.73
N LEU A 80 1.29 -3.75 -1.73
CA LEU A 80 2.56 -3.05 -1.90
C LEU A 80 3.67 -3.79 -1.14
N GLU A 81 4.89 -3.30 -1.24
CA GLU A 81 5.99 -3.76 -0.40
C GLU A 81 5.72 -3.39 1.07
N LYS A 82 6.24 -4.20 1.99
CA LYS A 82 6.03 -4.00 3.41
C LYS A 82 6.53 -2.62 3.86
N GLY A 83 5.65 -1.86 4.49
CA GLY A 83 5.92 -0.51 4.98
C GLY A 83 5.72 0.60 3.94
N GLN A 84 5.39 0.26 2.70
CA GLN A 84 5.02 1.25 1.69
C GLN A 84 3.53 1.54 1.74
N THR A 85 3.19 2.79 1.48
CA THR A 85 1.81 3.25 1.32
C THR A 85 1.72 4.17 0.11
N MET A 86 0.55 4.21 -0.52
CA MET A 86 0.28 5.12 -1.64
C MET A 86 -1.14 5.66 -1.53
N ASP A 87 -1.26 6.98 -1.61
CA ASP A 87 -2.54 7.68 -1.57
C ASP A 87 -2.94 8.20 -2.96
N PHE A 88 -4.18 7.96 -3.30
CA PHE A 88 -4.80 8.39 -4.54
C PHE A 88 -6.06 9.20 -4.22
N PRO A 89 -5.92 10.50 -3.93
CA PRO A 89 -7.07 11.36 -3.60
C PRO A 89 -7.96 11.64 -4.82
N SER A 90 -7.48 11.38 -6.04
CA SER A 90 -8.21 11.63 -7.28
C SER A 90 -7.80 10.65 -8.39
N VAL A 91 -8.64 10.59 -9.44
CA VAL A 91 -8.37 9.79 -10.66
C VAL A 91 -7.06 10.20 -11.33
N SER A 92 -6.70 11.49 -11.28
CA SER A 92 -5.44 12.00 -11.85
C SER A 92 -4.22 11.46 -11.11
N ALA A 93 -4.29 11.31 -9.78
CA ALA A 93 -3.23 10.70 -8.97
C ALA A 93 -3.05 9.20 -9.27
N ALA A 94 -4.10 8.51 -9.71
CA ALA A 94 -4.11 7.08 -9.98
C ALA A 94 -3.36 6.66 -11.26
N GLN A 95 -2.72 7.59 -12.00
CA GLN A 95 -2.09 7.29 -13.29
C GLN A 95 -0.97 6.25 -13.21
N CYS A 96 -0.26 6.17 -12.08
CA CYS A 96 0.81 5.21 -11.85
C CYS A 96 0.32 3.82 -11.41
N SER A 97 -0.98 3.65 -11.12
CA SER A 97 -1.54 2.38 -10.63
C SER A 97 -2.69 1.88 -11.48
N PRO A 98 -2.51 0.75 -12.19
CA PRO A 98 -3.61 0.09 -12.90
C PRO A 98 -4.76 -0.30 -11.99
N LEU A 99 -4.49 -0.79 -10.78
CA LEU A 99 -5.52 -1.15 -9.80
C LEU A 99 -6.33 0.06 -9.35
N ALA A 100 -5.65 1.16 -8.99
CA ALA A 100 -6.33 2.39 -8.55
C ALA A 100 -7.25 2.94 -9.66
N LYS A 101 -6.79 2.93 -10.93
CA LYS A 101 -7.62 3.32 -12.07
C LYS A 101 -8.90 2.52 -12.21
N LEU A 102 -8.82 1.20 -11.99
CA LEU A 102 -9.99 0.33 -12.05
C LEU A 102 -10.94 0.58 -10.88
N LEU A 103 -10.41 0.82 -9.68
CA LEU A 103 -11.22 1.14 -8.50
C LEU A 103 -11.96 2.47 -8.64
N PHE A 104 -11.34 3.47 -9.26
CA PHE A 104 -12.03 4.75 -9.55
C PHE A 104 -13.13 4.66 -10.62
N ARG A 105 -13.25 3.55 -11.36
CA ARG A 105 -14.38 3.31 -12.27
C ARG A 105 -15.63 2.85 -11.55
N VAL A 106 -15.49 2.38 -10.32
CA VAL A 106 -16.62 2.02 -9.47
C VAL A 106 -17.32 3.31 -9.06
N GLU A 107 -18.61 3.41 -9.38
CA GLU A 107 -19.42 4.58 -9.07
C GLU A 107 -19.49 4.78 -7.55
N GLY A 108 -19.32 6.02 -7.11
CA GLY A 108 -19.32 6.37 -5.69
C GLY A 108 -17.97 6.26 -4.99
N VAL A 109 -16.90 5.83 -5.66
CA VAL A 109 -15.54 5.87 -5.12
C VAL A 109 -14.98 7.28 -5.25
N ARG A 110 -14.55 7.86 -4.12
CA ARG A 110 -13.97 9.20 -4.02
C ARG A 110 -12.45 9.18 -4.00
N ALA A 111 -11.87 8.30 -3.15
CA ALA A 111 -10.42 8.17 -2.98
C ALA A 111 -10.03 6.71 -2.74
N VAL A 112 -8.79 6.39 -3.06
CA VAL A 112 -8.21 5.05 -2.91
C VAL A 112 -6.87 5.19 -2.19
N PHE A 113 -6.62 4.31 -1.22
CA PHE A 113 -5.36 4.26 -0.51
C PHE A 113 -4.84 2.82 -0.45
N PHE A 114 -3.56 2.61 -0.71
CA PHE A 114 -2.92 1.30 -0.63
C PHE A 114 -1.96 1.25 0.54
N GLY A 115 -2.05 0.18 1.31
CA GLY A 115 -1.04 -0.23 2.27
C GLY A 115 -0.31 -1.49 1.79
N GLY A 116 0.55 -2.06 2.63
CA GLY A 116 1.34 -3.25 2.28
C GLY A 116 0.48 -4.49 1.96
N ASP A 117 -0.62 -4.69 2.66
CA ASP A 117 -1.51 -5.86 2.57
C ASP A 117 -2.99 -5.51 2.49
N PHE A 118 -3.33 -4.23 2.32
CA PHE A 118 -4.71 -3.76 2.29
C PHE A 118 -4.93 -2.64 1.28
N VAL A 119 -6.20 -2.46 0.94
CA VAL A 119 -6.72 -1.37 0.12
C VAL A 119 -7.81 -0.67 0.91
N THR A 120 -7.72 0.64 1.11
CA THR A 120 -8.79 1.44 1.70
C THR A 120 -9.49 2.21 0.59
N ILE A 121 -10.81 2.13 0.59
CA ILE A 121 -11.69 2.88 -0.31
C ILE A 121 -12.44 3.91 0.51
N SER A 122 -12.42 5.14 0.04
CA SER A 122 -13.29 6.21 0.57
C SER A 122 -14.39 6.49 -0.44
N LYS A 123 -15.64 6.43 0.01
CA LYS A 123 -16.82 6.69 -0.82
C LYS A 123 -17.20 8.16 -0.83
N GLN A 124 -18.04 8.55 -1.79
CA GLN A 124 -18.76 9.82 -1.78
C GLN A 124 -19.84 9.79 -0.70
N GLU A 125 -20.23 10.95 -0.19
CA GLU A 125 -21.18 11.06 0.94
C GLU A 125 -22.56 10.46 0.61
N ASP A 126 -23.01 10.62 -0.60
CA ASP A 126 -24.30 10.14 -1.13
C ASP A 126 -24.28 8.66 -1.54
N ALA A 127 -23.12 8.03 -1.60
CA ALA A 127 -22.96 6.65 -2.05
C ALA A 127 -23.17 5.64 -0.90
N GLU A 128 -23.70 4.45 -1.23
CA GLU A 128 -23.96 3.38 -0.26
C GLU A 128 -22.97 2.24 -0.35
N TRP A 129 -22.41 1.81 0.76
CA TRP A 129 -21.49 0.66 0.84
C TRP A 129 -22.10 -0.65 0.29
N ARG A 130 -23.42 -0.80 0.40
CA ARG A 130 -24.12 -1.98 -0.10
C ARG A 130 -23.97 -2.16 -1.61
N ILE A 131 -23.85 -1.05 -2.35
CA ILE A 131 -23.68 -1.03 -3.81
C ILE A 131 -22.20 -1.14 -4.16
N ILE A 132 -21.35 -0.36 -3.51
CA ILE A 132 -19.92 -0.26 -3.82
C ILE A 132 -19.15 -1.55 -3.49
N LYS A 133 -19.41 -2.17 -2.31
CA LYS A 133 -18.66 -3.35 -1.84
C LYS A 133 -18.57 -4.48 -2.87
N PRO A 134 -19.66 -4.96 -3.46
CA PRO A 134 -19.60 -6.06 -4.44
C PRO A 134 -18.76 -5.72 -5.67
N GLU A 135 -18.84 -4.50 -6.16
CA GLU A 135 -18.07 -4.03 -7.32
C GLU A 135 -16.58 -3.95 -7.00
N VAL A 136 -16.22 -3.37 -5.83
CA VAL A 136 -14.85 -3.33 -5.36
C VAL A 136 -14.27 -4.73 -5.18
N PHE A 137 -15.03 -5.67 -4.60
CA PHE A 137 -14.61 -7.07 -4.50
C PHE A 137 -14.32 -7.69 -5.87
N ALA A 138 -15.20 -7.48 -6.84
CA ALA A 138 -15.02 -7.98 -8.20
C ALA A 138 -13.74 -7.40 -8.83
N VAL A 139 -13.55 -6.09 -8.76
CA VAL A 139 -12.38 -5.41 -9.31
C VAL A 139 -11.09 -5.93 -8.68
N ILE A 140 -11.03 -6.06 -7.35
CA ILE A 140 -9.83 -6.53 -6.65
C ILE A 140 -9.54 -8.00 -7.03
N MET A 141 -10.56 -8.87 -7.02
CA MET A 141 -10.38 -10.28 -7.39
C MET A 141 -9.90 -10.45 -8.83
N ASP A 142 -10.53 -9.77 -9.78
CA ASP A 142 -10.16 -9.84 -11.20
C ASP A 142 -8.76 -9.28 -11.44
N PHE A 143 -8.41 -8.19 -10.77
CA PHE A 143 -7.09 -7.58 -10.89
C PHE A 143 -5.98 -8.52 -10.42
N PHE A 144 -6.08 -9.07 -9.21
CA PHE A 144 -5.06 -10.00 -8.71
C PHE A 144 -5.05 -11.34 -9.47
N ALA A 145 -6.19 -11.76 -10.01
CA ALA A 145 -6.24 -12.93 -10.91
C ALA A 145 -5.52 -12.67 -12.24
N SER A 146 -5.45 -11.42 -12.71
CA SER A 146 -4.74 -11.05 -13.94
C SER A 146 -3.22 -11.07 -13.81
N GLY A 147 -2.69 -10.98 -12.58
CA GLY A 147 -1.25 -10.94 -12.31
C GLY A 147 -0.55 -9.64 -12.74
N LEU A 148 -1.31 -8.59 -13.01
CA LEU A 148 -0.76 -7.27 -13.33
C LEU A 148 -0.10 -6.63 -12.09
N PRO A 149 0.93 -5.80 -12.28
CA PRO A 149 1.54 -5.07 -11.17
C PRO A 149 0.55 -4.01 -10.65
N VAL A 150 0.48 -3.89 -9.31
CA VAL A 150 -0.41 -2.92 -8.64
C VAL A 150 0.00 -1.49 -8.99
N VAL A 151 1.32 -1.25 -9.06
CA VAL A 151 1.92 0.05 -9.39
C VAL A 151 2.97 -0.14 -10.46
N THR A 152 2.99 0.72 -11.46
CA THR A 152 3.97 0.69 -12.57
C THR A 152 5.23 1.50 -12.27
N ASP A 153 5.11 2.60 -11.49
CA ASP A 153 6.18 3.53 -11.14
C ASP A 153 6.17 3.79 -9.62
N ALA A 154 6.52 2.75 -8.84
CA ALA A 154 6.62 2.88 -7.39
C ALA A 154 7.84 3.76 -7.02
N LYS A 155 7.58 4.92 -6.42
CA LYS A 155 8.61 5.68 -5.72
C LYS A 155 8.49 5.38 -4.23
N PRO A 156 9.61 5.03 -3.53
CA PRO A 156 9.60 4.90 -2.07
C PRO A 156 9.11 6.20 -1.43
N ASN A 157 8.38 6.10 -0.33
CA ASN A 157 7.99 7.28 0.46
C ASN A 157 9.26 7.95 1.00
N PRO A 158 9.55 9.21 0.63
CA PRO A 158 10.79 9.87 1.00
C PRO A 158 10.83 10.33 2.47
N ASP A 159 9.71 10.30 3.18
CA ASP A 159 9.55 10.88 4.51
C ASP A 159 10.16 10.05 5.65
N THR A 160 10.43 8.77 5.42
CA THR A 160 11.05 7.87 6.41
C THR A 160 12.57 7.81 6.31
N GLN A 161 13.16 8.41 5.28
CA GLN A 161 14.61 8.41 5.15
C GLN A 161 15.22 9.40 6.14
N PHE A 162 16.13 8.90 6.98
CA PHE A 162 16.98 9.76 7.81
C PHE A 162 17.95 10.49 6.88
N ASN A 163 17.88 11.81 6.84
CA ASN A 163 18.87 12.62 6.17
C ASN A 163 20.02 12.87 7.16
N GLU A 164 21.24 12.93 6.65
CA GLU A 164 22.41 13.25 7.48
C GLU A 164 22.34 14.68 8.08
N ASP A 165 21.50 15.53 7.49
CA ASP A 165 21.25 16.91 7.91
C ASP A 165 20.10 17.05 8.92
N ASP A 166 19.40 15.95 9.27
CA ASP A 166 18.29 16.01 10.24
C ASP A 166 18.83 16.25 11.65
N ASP A 167 18.25 17.22 12.36
CA ASP A 167 18.52 17.45 13.77
C ASP A 167 18.09 16.23 14.62
N GLU A 168 18.75 16.01 15.76
CA GLU A 168 18.48 14.88 16.67
C GLU A 168 16.99 14.79 17.05
N THR A 169 16.35 15.95 17.27
CA THR A 169 14.90 16.04 17.53
C THR A 169 14.07 15.53 16.36
N VAL A 170 14.44 15.86 15.12
CA VAL A 170 13.73 15.41 13.91
C VAL A 170 13.90 13.90 13.71
N GLN A 171 15.08 13.37 13.98
CA GLN A 171 15.32 11.92 13.91
C GLN A 171 14.45 11.15 14.91
N MET A 172 14.36 11.64 16.17
CA MET A 172 13.48 11.05 17.19
C MET A 172 12.00 11.13 16.79
N ILE A 173 11.56 12.24 16.20
CA ILE A 173 10.18 12.38 15.71
C ILE A 173 9.90 11.32 14.64
N LYS A 174 10.77 11.20 13.62
CA LYS A 174 10.63 10.22 12.54
C LYS A 174 10.60 8.79 13.08
N GLU A 175 11.49 8.44 14.01
CA GLU A 175 11.54 7.12 14.63
C GLU A 175 10.25 6.79 15.40
N LEU A 176 9.72 7.73 16.20
CA LEU A 176 8.47 7.54 16.92
C LEU A 176 7.26 7.42 15.98
N LEU A 177 7.24 8.21 14.92
CA LEU A 177 6.20 8.09 13.89
C LEU A 177 6.22 6.71 13.27
N ASP A 178 7.36 6.19 12.87
CA ASP A 178 7.48 4.90 12.19
C ASP A 178 7.24 3.71 13.11
N THR A 179 7.76 3.75 14.34
CA THR A 179 7.73 2.57 15.23
C THR A 179 6.47 2.46 16.06
N ARG A 180 5.80 3.57 16.38
CA ARG A 180 4.67 3.61 17.31
C ARG A 180 3.37 4.09 16.68
N ILE A 181 3.43 5.13 15.88
CA ILE A 181 2.22 5.81 15.41
C ILE A 181 1.74 5.22 14.09
N ARG A 182 2.63 5.07 13.11
CA ARG A 182 2.29 4.55 11.79
C ARG A 182 1.61 3.16 11.81
N PRO A 183 2.06 2.17 12.59
CA PRO A 183 1.36 0.88 12.66
C PRO A 183 -0.10 1.01 13.07
N THR A 184 -0.41 1.83 14.08
CA THR A 184 -1.78 2.05 14.55
C THR A 184 -2.63 2.77 13.49
N VAL A 185 -2.05 3.79 12.83
CA VAL A 185 -2.74 4.52 11.76
C VAL A 185 -3.03 3.62 10.55
N GLN A 186 -2.11 2.71 10.22
CA GLN A 186 -2.32 1.72 9.15
C GLN A 186 -3.35 0.65 9.54
N GLU A 187 -3.46 0.29 10.82
CA GLU A 187 -4.59 -0.54 11.32
C GLU A 187 -5.93 0.14 11.05
N ASP A 188 -6.01 1.46 11.18
CA ASP A 188 -7.19 2.27 10.88
C ASP A 188 -7.38 2.56 9.38
N GLY A 189 -6.52 2.02 8.52
CA GLY A 189 -6.64 2.13 7.05
C GLY A 189 -6.14 3.44 6.45
N GLY A 190 -5.29 4.17 7.17
CA GLY A 190 -4.63 5.39 6.71
C GLY A 190 -3.12 5.36 6.89
N ASP A 191 -2.50 6.51 6.71
CA ASP A 191 -1.08 6.76 7.01
C ASP A 191 -0.85 8.22 7.38
N ILE A 192 0.35 8.49 7.93
CA ILE A 192 0.84 9.84 8.23
C ILE A 192 2.20 10.05 7.60
N ILE A 193 2.41 11.22 7.03
CA ILE A 193 3.67 11.64 6.42
C ILE A 193 4.24 12.81 7.23
N PHE A 194 5.51 12.72 7.58
CA PHE A 194 6.24 13.81 8.19
C PHE A 194 6.57 14.89 7.15
N MET A 195 6.12 16.11 7.37
CA MET A 195 6.31 17.24 6.47
C MET A 195 7.35 18.24 6.97
N GLY A 196 7.66 18.21 8.26
CA GLY A 196 8.68 19.09 8.86
C GLY A 196 8.46 19.34 10.34
N PHE A 197 9.47 19.95 10.95
CA PHE A 197 9.46 20.41 12.34
C PHE A 197 10.02 21.85 12.39
N ASP A 198 9.27 22.76 12.97
CA ASP A 198 9.60 24.18 12.99
C ASP A 198 9.06 24.81 14.28
N ASP A 199 9.91 25.49 15.03
CA ASP A 199 9.56 26.18 16.30
C ASP A 199 8.73 25.34 17.29
N GLY A 200 9.04 24.04 17.43
CA GLY A 200 8.29 23.12 18.30
C GLY A 200 6.99 22.58 17.67
N VAL A 201 6.67 22.95 16.44
CA VAL A 201 5.47 22.49 15.71
C VAL A 201 5.84 21.38 14.74
N VAL A 202 5.28 20.19 14.95
CA VAL A 202 5.41 19.05 14.03
C VAL A 202 4.33 19.16 12.97
N LYS A 203 4.74 19.23 11.71
CA LYS A 203 3.84 19.29 10.55
C LYS A 203 3.65 17.89 9.99
N LEU A 204 2.41 17.41 9.97
CA LEU A 204 2.04 16.09 9.47
C LEU A 204 0.98 16.19 8.37
N LYS A 205 1.11 15.35 7.34
CA LYS A 205 0.06 15.12 6.35
C LYS A 205 -0.62 13.79 6.63
N MET A 206 -1.94 13.79 6.70
CA MET A 206 -2.74 12.58 6.89
C MET A 206 -3.24 12.05 5.55
N GLN A 207 -3.26 10.73 5.39
CA GLN A 207 -3.65 10.04 4.16
C GLN A 207 -4.68 8.92 4.44
N GLY A 208 -5.35 8.45 3.37
CA GLY A 208 -6.31 7.36 3.44
C GLY A 208 -7.55 7.70 4.28
N SER A 209 -8.01 6.77 5.13
CA SER A 209 -9.18 6.96 6.00
C SER A 209 -9.07 8.17 6.93
N CYS A 210 -7.83 8.56 7.28
CA CYS A 210 -7.56 9.64 8.23
C CYS A 210 -7.71 11.05 7.63
N SER A 211 -7.77 11.20 6.31
CA SER A 211 -7.77 12.51 5.63
C SER A 211 -9.13 13.21 5.62
N SER A 212 -10.24 12.47 5.68
CA SER A 212 -11.57 13.00 5.33
C SER A 212 -12.56 13.14 6.50
N CYS A 213 -12.25 12.60 7.69
CA CYS A 213 -13.18 12.64 8.81
C CYS A 213 -12.78 13.70 9.87
N PRO A 214 -13.52 14.80 10.04
CA PRO A 214 -13.14 15.86 10.99
C PRO A 214 -12.97 15.38 12.43
N SER A 215 -13.80 14.43 12.89
CA SER A 215 -13.69 13.87 14.24
C SER A 215 -12.47 12.97 14.42
N SER A 216 -12.16 12.15 13.43
CA SER A 216 -10.97 11.28 13.43
C SER A 216 -9.68 12.11 13.36
N ILE A 217 -9.66 13.16 12.55
CA ILE A 217 -8.53 14.09 12.44
C ILE A 217 -8.18 14.69 13.81
N VAL A 218 -9.18 15.21 14.53
CA VAL A 218 -8.96 15.84 15.85
C VAL A 218 -8.47 14.81 16.86
N THR A 219 -9.06 13.62 16.88
CA THR A 219 -8.68 12.56 17.82
C THR A 219 -7.28 12.04 17.54
N LEU A 220 -6.97 11.79 16.26
CA LEU A 220 -5.65 11.32 15.84
C LEU A 220 -4.58 12.39 16.11
N LYS A 221 -4.84 13.64 15.73
CA LYS A 221 -3.94 14.77 15.98
C LYS A 221 -3.60 14.88 17.46
N ASN A 222 -4.59 14.85 18.34
CA ASN A 222 -4.38 14.94 19.79
C ASN A 222 -3.63 13.72 20.32
N GLY A 223 -3.94 12.52 19.83
CA GLY A 223 -3.25 11.29 20.20
C GLY A 223 -1.76 11.32 19.81
N VAL A 224 -1.47 11.70 18.58
CA VAL A 224 -0.10 11.87 18.06
C VAL A 224 0.65 12.95 18.85
N GLN A 225 0.02 14.11 19.07
CA GLN A 225 0.60 15.20 19.84
C GLN A 225 0.96 14.78 21.26
N ASN A 226 0.05 14.14 21.97
CA ASN A 226 0.31 13.67 23.34
C ASN A 226 1.46 12.65 23.37
N MET A 227 1.53 11.76 22.39
CA MET A 227 2.61 10.78 22.32
C MET A 227 3.95 11.44 22.02
N LEU A 228 4.01 12.34 21.06
CA LEU A 228 5.25 13.07 20.73
C LEU A 228 5.72 13.90 21.92
N GLN A 229 4.84 14.67 22.57
CA GLN A 229 5.18 15.49 23.73
C GLN A 229 5.67 14.67 24.93
N PHE A 230 5.19 13.44 25.08
CA PHE A 230 5.63 12.56 26.17
C PHE A 230 7.08 12.11 26.01
N TYR A 231 7.53 11.85 24.78
CA TYR A 231 8.88 11.39 24.50
C TYR A 231 9.85 12.51 24.12
N ILE A 232 9.34 13.60 23.55
CA ILE A 232 10.13 14.71 22.99
C ILE A 232 9.58 16.02 23.56
N PRO A 233 10.21 16.56 24.63
CA PRO A 233 9.76 17.79 25.30
C PRO A 233 9.77 19.04 24.40
N GLU A 234 10.59 19.03 23.34
CA GLU A 234 10.71 20.11 22.36
C GLU A 234 9.46 20.26 21.50
N VAL A 235 8.60 19.23 21.44
CA VAL A 235 7.34 19.27 20.67
C VAL A 235 6.26 20.00 21.48
N VAL A 236 5.87 21.16 20.97
CA VAL A 236 4.82 22.00 21.56
C VAL A 236 3.44 21.65 20.99
N SER A 237 3.35 21.41 19.68
CA SER A 237 2.10 21.10 19.00
C SER A 237 2.29 20.31 17.73
N VAL A 238 1.20 19.71 17.24
CA VAL A 238 1.12 19.02 15.95
C VAL A 238 0.13 19.75 15.06
N GLU A 239 0.53 20.02 13.83
CA GLU A 239 -0.35 20.63 12.83
C GLU A 239 -0.53 19.70 11.63
N GLN A 240 -1.76 19.63 11.12
CA GLN A 240 -2.05 18.97 9.87
C GLN A 240 -1.79 19.93 8.72
N VAL A 241 -1.00 19.49 7.75
CA VAL A 241 -0.73 20.22 6.52
C VAL A 241 -1.44 19.52 5.37
N THR A 242 -2.12 20.31 4.53
CA THR A 242 -2.66 19.86 3.24
C THR A 242 -1.71 20.34 2.14
N ASP A 243 -1.55 19.55 1.08
CA ASP A 243 -0.71 19.94 -0.05
C ASP A 243 -1.22 21.23 -0.71
N GLU A 244 -0.32 22.01 -1.30
CA GLU A 244 -0.71 23.19 -2.06
C GLU A 244 -1.58 22.83 -3.26
N ALA A 245 -1.38 21.66 -3.85
CA ALA A 245 -2.22 21.13 -4.92
C ALA A 245 -3.66 20.87 -4.44
N ASP A 246 -3.83 20.32 -3.25
CA ASP A 246 -5.15 20.08 -2.64
C ASP A 246 -5.86 21.41 -2.33
N LYS A 247 -5.12 22.40 -1.85
CA LYS A 247 -5.66 23.75 -1.59
C LYS A 247 -6.09 24.46 -2.87
N VAL A 248 -5.37 24.26 -3.97
CA VAL A 248 -5.73 24.81 -5.27
C VAL A 248 -6.97 24.10 -5.82
N ALA A 249 -7.00 22.78 -5.74
CA ALA A 249 -8.15 21.99 -6.17
C ALA A 249 -9.43 22.35 -5.40
N GLU A 250 -9.33 22.52 -4.08
CA GLU A 250 -10.46 22.92 -3.22
C GLU A 250 -10.94 24.35 -3.54
N LYS A 251 -10.01 25.29 -3.81
CA LYS A 251 -10.35 26.64 -4.25
C LYS A 251 -11.06 26.66 -5.60
N GLU A 252 -10.57 25.89 -6.55
CA GLU A 252 -11.19 25.79 -7.89
C GLU A 252 -12.56 25.10 -7.81
N PHE A 253 -12.68 24.06 -6.98
CA PHE A 253 -13.96 23.38 -6.73
C PHE A 253 -14.98 24.34 -6.08
N SER A 254 -14.59 25.04 -5.01
CA SER A 254 -15.46 26.06 -4.35
C SER A 254 -15.85 27.19 -5.30
N ARG A 255 -14.98 27.54 -6.24
CA ARG A 255 -15.28 28.52 -7.29
C ARG A 255 -16.30 28.01 -8.29
N LEU A 256 -16.15 26.77 -8.69
CA LEU A 256 -17.09 26.10 -9.59
C LEU A 256 -18.47 25.92 -8.95
N GLU A 257 -18.54 25.49 -7.70
CA GLU A 257 -19.81 25.38 -6.94
C GLU A 257 -20.54 26.71 -6.87
N LYS A 258 -19.82 27.79 -6.57
CA LYS A 258 -20.42 29.15 -6.54
C LYS A 258 -20.96 29.56 -7.92
N GLN A 259 -20.26 29.19 -9.00
CA GLN A 259 -20.73 29.50 -10.36
C GLN A 259 -21.98 28.70 -10.74
N ILE A 260 -22.04 27.42 -10.35
CA ILE A 260 -23.21 26.57 -10.59
C ILE A 260 -24.40 27.10 -9.81
N ARG A 261 -24.24 27.38 -8.51
CA ARG A 261 -25.31 27.90 -7.65
C ARG A 261 -25.86 29.25 -8.13
N GLN A 262 -24.98 30.15 -8.63
CA GLN A 262 -25.40 31.42 -9.23
C GLN A 262 -26.19 31.23 -10.55
N LYS A 263 -25.87 30.16 -11.31
CA LYS A 263 -26.54 29.86 -12.57
C LYS A 263 -27.93 29.24 -12.36
N ASP A 264 -28.10 28.52 -11.25
CA ASP A 264 -29.38 27.93 -10.86
C ASP A 264 -30.34 28.98 -10.22
N GLU A 265 -29.79 30.09 -9.68
CA GLU A 265 -30.59 31.22 -9.11
C GLU A 265 -31.00 32.26 -10.17
N GLU A 266 -30.48 32.17 -11.41
CA GLU A 266 -30.86 33.09 -12.49
C GLU A 266 -32.23 32.65 -13.08
N PRO A 267 -33.33 33.44 -12.90
CA PRO A 267 -34.62 33.03 -13.41
C PRO A 267 -34.59 32.97 -14.94
N PRO A 268 -35.34 32.05 -15.57
CA PRO A 268 -35.36 31.92 -17.02
C PRO A 268 -35.82 33.21 -17.64
N ALA A 269 -35.01 33.74 -18.55
CA ALA A 269 -35.29 34.95 -19.29
C ALA A 269 -36.67 34.85 -19.96
N GLU A 270 -37.62 35.71 -19.53
CA GLU A 270 -38.91 35.86 -20.16
C GLU A 270 -38.76 36.19 -21.62
N ASN A 271 -39.15 35.25 -22.45
CA ASN A 271 -39.24 35.42 -23.88
C ASN A 271 -40.41 36.40 -24.18
N LYS A 272 -40.08 37.69 -24.29
CA LYS A 272 -41.05 38.67 -24.83
C LYS A 272 -41.17 38.47 -26.33
N THR A 273 -42.29 37.86 -26.69
CA THR A 273 -42.83 37.87 -28.07
C THR A 273 -43.45 39.21 -28.38
#